data_b3ad732da6959f6f79887b4528c67c48
#
_entry.id   b3ad732da6959f6f79887b4528c67c48
#
_cell.length_a   1.000
_cell.length_b   1.000
_cell.length_c   1.000
_cell.angle_alpha   90.00
_cell.angle_beta   90.00
_cell.angle_gamma   90.00
#
_symmetry.space_group_name_H-M   'P 1'
#
loop_
_entity.id
_entity.type
_entity.pdbx_description
1 polymer ?
#
loop_
_entity_poly.entity_id
_entity_poly.type
_entity_poly.pdbx_seq_one_letter_code
_entity_poly.pdbx_strand_id
1 'polypeptide(L)'
;MLGRETVPLFYDFKHYKEYTVISQHTEAFIEKNIHCRYYKRYTDIREADWDALVVGSDQIWRRNFNQKIENVFFDFAWDWENVRRIAYAPSFGLDTWGYSDVETKNCAGLVKKFNLVTVREESAVGLCEKHLGVKPMHVLDPTMLLDRKDYEALTSEVKEKSDGDMLVYLLDPMESNLVTVKEVSAVLIINLSMYSQRSMTQVCHSVNVYRFR
;
A
#
# COMPACT_ATOMS: atom_id res chain seq x y z
N MET A 1 13.98 15.24 2.07
CA MET A 1 14.80 14.65 3.16
C MET A 1 13.97 14.40 4.44
N LEU A 2 12.78 13.81 4.33
CA LEU A 2 11.87 13.57 5.46
C LEU A 2 11.54 12.09 5.68
N GLY A 3 11.86 11.20 4.76
CA GLY A 3 11.65 9.77 4.93
C GLY A 3 12.52 9.11 6.01
N ARG A 4 13.50 9.82 6.57
CA ARG A 4 14.40 9.27 7.59
C ARG A 4 13.94 9.53 9.02
N GLU A 5 13.07 10.50 9.25
CA GLU A 5 12.61 10.85 10.60
C GLU A 5 11.29 10.15 11.01
N THR A 6 10.64 9.46 10.08
CA THR A 6 9.41 8.71 10.34
C THR A 6 9.63 7.20 10.45
N VAL A 7 10.85 6.78 10.74
CA VAL A 7 11.09 5.38 11.14
C VAL A 7 10.24 5.10 12.37
N PRO A 8 9.36 4.09 12.34
CA PRO A 8 8.54 3.78 13.50
C PRO A 8 9.43 3.60 14.72
N LEU A 9 9.03 4.18 15.84
CA LEU A 9 9.72 4.14 17.14
C LEU A 9 10.05 2.73 17.66
N PHE A 10 9.66 1.68 16.93
CA PHE A 10 9.81 0.26 17.26
C PHE A 10 10.96 -0.45 16.54
N TYR A 11 11.66 0.23 15.61
CA TYR A 11 12.86 -0.33 15.02
C TYR A 11 14.08 0.09 15.84
N ASP A 12 14.78 -0.90 16.39
CA ASP A 12 16.10 -0.66 16.93
C ASP A 12 17.07 -0.27 15.79
N PHE A 13 18.20 0.30 16.16
CA PHE A 13 19.16 0.85 15.19
C PHE A 13 19.77 -0.22 14.25
N LYS A 14 19.70 -1.49 14.63
CA LYS A 14 20.15 -2.63 13.83
C LYS A 14 19.17 -2.92 12.69
N HIS A 15 17.88 -2.99 13.01
CA HIS A 15 16.82 -3.18 12.02
C HIS A 15 16.74 -1.99 11.05
N TYR A 16 17.00 -0.77 11.49
CA TYR A 16 17.06 0.39 10.62
C TYR A 16 18.12 0.26 9.52
N LYS A 17 19.32 -0.22 9.85
CA LYS A 17 20.39 -0.46 8.86
C LYS A 17 20.02 -1.56 7.87
N GLU A 18 19.41 -2.64 8.34
CA GLU A 18 18.92 -3.71 7.46
C GLU A 18 17.80 -3.19 6.54
N TYR A 19 16.89 -2.38 7.05
CA TYR A 19 15.82 -1.77 6.27
C TYR A 19 16.37 -0.88 5.15
N THR A 20 17.35 -0.02 5.43
CA THR A 20 17.94 0.86 4.40
C THR A 20 18.64 0.10 3.28
N VAL A 21 19.20 -1.07 3.57
CA VAL A 21 19.79 -1.95 2.55
C VAL A 21 18.69 -2.63 1.72
N ILE A 22 17.64 -3.12 2.37
CA ILE A 22 16.53 -3.81 1.70
C ILE A 22 15.73 -2.85 0.81
N SER A 23 15.49 -1.61 1.28
CA SER A 23 14.66 -0.63 0.59
C SER A 23 15.41 0.19 -0.46
N GLN A 24 16.74 0.07 -0.58
CA GLN A 24 17.58 0.94 -1.42
C GLN A 24 17.09 1.03 -2.89
N HIS A 25 16.68 -0.10 -3.48
CA HIS A 25 16.20 -0.12 -4.85
C HIS A 25 14.79 0.48 -4.99
N THR A 26 13.93 0.25 -4.00
CA THR A 26 12.58 0.83 -3.95
C THR A 26 12.67 2.35 -3.74
N GLU A 27 13.55 2.81 -2.86
CA GLU A 27 13.79 4.25 -2.64
C GLU A 27 14.30 4.92 -3.92
N ALA A 28 15.31 4.34 -4.58
CA ALA A 28 15.83 4.84 -5.85
C ALA A 28 14.76 4.87 -6.94
N PHE A 29 13.89 3.86 -7.00
CA PHE A 29 12.77 3.82 -7.92
C PHE A 29 11.77 4.95 -7.65
N ILE A 30 11.41 5.16 -6.38
CA ILE A 30 10.49 6.23 -5.96
C ILE A 30 11.09 7.60 -6.31
N GLU A 31 12.34 7.84 -5.96
CA GLU A 31 13.03 9.10 -6.28
C GLU A 31 13.07 9.40 -7.77
N LYS A 32 13.26 8.37 -8.60
CA LYS A 32 13.33 8.52 -10.06
C LYS A 32 11.97 8.74 -10.71
N ASN A 33 10.94 8.00 -10.27
CA ASN A 33 9.70 7.87 -11.02
C ASN A 33 8.49 8.55 -10.36
N ILE A 34 8.55 8.86 -9.05
CA ILE A 34 7.41 9.37 -8.30
C ILE A 34 7.77 10.72 -7.66
N HIS A 35 7.03 11.77 -8.03
CA HIS A 35 7.23 13.10 -7.48
C HIS A 35 6.57 13.22 -6.11
N CYS A 36 7.28 12.76 -5.07
CA CYS A 36 6.77 12.78 -3.71
C CYS A 36 6.95 14.16 -3.05
N ARG A 37 5.92 14.60 -2.31
CA ARG A 37 6.00 15.71 -1.37
C ARG A 37 5.77 15.16 0.03
N TYR A 38 6.70 15.40 0.93
CA TYR A 38 6.68 14.88 2.29
C TYR A 38 6.20 15.93 3.28
N TYR A 39 5.34 15.53 4.19
CA TYR A 39 4.83 16.36 5.29
C TYR A 39 5.18 15.71 6.63
N LYS A 40 5.55 16.53 7.62
CA LYS A 40 5.85 16.03 8.98
C LYS A 40 4.58 15.63 9.71
N ARG A 41 3.51 16.39 9.50
CA ARG A 41 2.21 16.19 10.13
C ARG A 41 1.10 16.35 9.10
N TYR A 42 0.02 15.65 9.28
CA TYR A 42 -1.17 15.81 8.44
C TYR A 42 -1.71 17.25 8.46
N THR A 43 -1.56 17.96 9.60
CA THR A 43 -1.94 19.37 9.74
C THR A 43 -1.10 20.34 8.91
N ASP A 44 0.02 19.89 8.35
CA ASP A 44 0.87 20.72 7.48
C ASP A 44 0.37 20.67 6.01
N ILE A 45 -0.59 19.78 5.70
CA ILE A 45 -1.28 19.69 4.41
C ILE A 45 -2.40 20.75 4.42
N ARG A 46 -2.46 21.61 3.40
CA ARG A 46 -3.44 22.68 3.32
C ARG A 46 -4.39 22.46 2.16
N GLU A 47 -5.66 22.75 2.35
CA GLU A 47 -6.70 22.62 1.34
C GLU A 47 -6.33 23.32 0.02
N ALA A 48 -5.81 24.54 0.10
CA ALA A 48 -5.46 25.35 -1.07
C ALA A 48 -4.36 24.74 -1.98
N ASP A 49 -3.63 23.73 -1.52
CA ASP A 49 -2.56 23.11 -2.27
C ASP A 49 -3.06 21.93 -3.16
N TRP A 50 -4.33 21.54 -3.04
CA TRP A 50 -4.83 20.27 -3.63
C TRP A 50 -6.23 20.42 -4.24
N ASP A 51 -6.44 19.75 -5.37
CA ASP A 51 -7.75 19.60 -6.01
C ASP A 51 -8.44 18.30 -5.57
N ALA A 52 -7.65 17.30 -5.20
CA ALA A 52 -8.14 16.02 -4.73
C ALA A 52 -7.17 15.34 -3.76
N LEU A 53 -7.73 14.60 -2.81
CA LEU A 53 -7.04 13.63 -1.96
C LEU A 53 -7.44 12.22 -2.41
N VAL A 54 -6.44 11.37 -2.68
CA VAL A 54 -6.66 9.98 -3.07
C VAL A 54 -5.99 9.09 -2.03
N VAL A 55 -6.74 8.14 -1.48
CA VAL A 55 -6.21 7.09 -0.60
C VAL A 55 -6.33 5.74 -1.29
N GLY A 56 -5.30 4.94 -1.20
CA GLY A 56 -5.19 3.61 -1.83
C GLY A 56 -3.86 3.48 -2.58
N SER A 57 -3.51 2.36 -3.13
CA SER A 57 -4.28 1.11 -2.98
C SER A 57 -3.77 0.31 -1.77
N ASP A 58 -3.53 -0.98 -1.97
CA ASP A 58 -3.04 -1.91 -0.97
C ASP A 58 -3.85 -1.92 0.35
N GLN A 59 -3.28 -2.49 1.41
CA GLN A 59 -3.96 -2.69 2.69
C GLN A 59 -4.00 -1.41 3.54
N ILE A 60 -4.20 -0.25 2.91
CA ILE A 60 -4.21 1.05 3.59
C ILE A 60 -5.33 1.16 4.64
N TRP A 61 -6.43 0.40 4.48
CA TRP A 61 -7.53 0.34 5.44
C TRP A 61 -7.39 -0.80 6.47
N ARG A 62 -6.25 -1.53 6.47
CA ARG A 62 -5.98 -2.54 7.49
C ARG A 62 -5.63 -1.87 8.82
N ARG A 63 -6.42 -2.20 9.89
CA ARG A 63 -6.31 -1.53 11.18
C ARG A 63 -4.89 -1.62 11.77
N ASN A 64 -4.29 -2.81 11.71
CA ASN A 64 -3.00 -3.06 12.33
C ASN A 64 -1.81 -2.36 11.66
N PHE A 65 -2.01 -1.79 10.49
CA PHE A 65 -0.98 -1.06 9.76
C PHE A 65 -1.03 0.45 10.01
N ASN A 66 -2.03 0.92 10.76
CA ASN A 66 -2.22 2.33 11.04
C ASN A 66 -2.23 2.60 12.53
N GLN A 67 -1.46 3.57 13.02
CA GLN A 67 -1.52 4.02 14.41
C GLN A 67 -2.88 4.67 14.71
N LYS A 68 -3.38 5.48 13.79
CA LYS A 68 -4.68 6.12 13.83
C LYS A 68 -5.36 5.92 12.48
N ILE A 69 -6.36 5.05 12.45
CA ILE A 69 -7.02 4.66 11.19
C ILE A 69 -7.77 5.80 10.52
N GLU A 70 -8.27 6.76 11.29
CA GLU A 70 -8.98 7.92 10.78
C GLU A 70 -8.14 8.79 9.84
N ASN A 71 -6.81 8.79 10.00
CA ASN A 71 -5.92 9.57 9.13
C ASN A 71 -6.04 9.13 7.66
N VAL A 72 -6.22 7.83 7.40
CA VAL A 72 -6.40 7.29 6.05
C VAL A 72 -7.85 7.39 5.54
N PHE A 73 -8.73 7.98 6.35
CA PHE A 73 -10.04 8.47 5.97
C PHE A 73 -10.09 10.00 5.90
N PHE A 74 -8.91 10.65 5.88
CA PHE A 74 -8.74 12.10 5.77
C PHE A 74 -9.40 12.91 6.88
N ASP A 75 -9.29 12.46 8.12
CA ASP A 75 -9.82 13.18 9.29
C ASP A 75 -9.22 14.60 9.43
N PHE A 76 -7.97 14.78 9.01
CA PHE A 76 -7.30 16.09 8.99
C PHE A 76 -7.93 17.07 7.98
N ALA A 77 -8.71 16.58 7.03
CA ALA A 77 -9.38 17.34 5.98
C ALA A 77 -10.92 17.27 6.11
N TRP A 78 -11.42 16.98 7.31
CA TRP A 78 -12.85 16.71 7.53
C TRP A 78 -13.76 17.90 7.17
N ASP A 79 -13.27 19.12 7.32
CA ASP A 79 -13.96 20.38 7.08
C ASP A 79 -13.63 21.04 5.73
N TRP A 80 -12.76 20.42 4.92
CA TRP A 80 -12.43 20.94 3.60
C TRP A 80 -13.61 20.82 2.63
N GLU A 81 -13.89 21.86 1.88
CA GLU A 81 -15.06 21.92 0.99
C GLU A 81 -14.71 21.81 -0.48
N ASN A 82 -13.53 22.27 -0.89
CA ASN A 82 -13.15 22.41 -2.29
C ASN A 82 -12.28 21.24 -2.82
N VAL A 83 -11.95 20.27 -1.97
CA VAL A 83 -11.09 19.16 -2.31
C VAL A 83 -11.89 17.86 -2.43
N ARG A 84 -11.77 17.17 -3.55
CA ARG A 84 -12.39 15.86 -3.75
C ARG A 84 -11.66 14.80 -2.93
N ARG A 85 -12.41 13.86 -2.35
CA ARG A 85 -11.89 12.72 -1.60
C ARG A 85 -12.24 11.44 -2.33
N ILE A 86 -11.22 10.65 -2.64
CA ILE A 86 -11.36 9.43 -3.43
C ILE A 86 -10.66 8.30 -2.68
N ALA A 87 -11.37 7.20 -2.48
CA ALA A 87 -10.78 5.93 -2.09
C ALA A 87 -10.65 5.05 -3.34
N TYR A 88 -9.41 4.82 -3.79
CA TYR A 88 -9.16 4.00 -4.97
C TYR A 88 -8.51 2.69 -4.59
N ALA A 89 -9.29 1.61 -4.70
CA ALA A 89 -8.85 0.23 -4.44
C ALA A 89 -8.17 -0.02 -3.08
N PRO A 90 -8.52 0.68 -1.96
CA PRO A 90 -7.99 0.27 -0.66
C PRO A 90 -8.49 -1.11 -0.29
N SER A 91 -7.71 -1.81 0.54
CA SER A 91 -8.01 -3.12 1.09
C SER A 91 -8.00 -3.08 2.60
N PHE A 92 -8.90 -3.84 3.24
CA PHE A 92 -8.82 -4.12 4.67
C PHE A 92 -7.79 -5.22 4.99
N GLY A 93 -7.32 -5.96 3.97
CA GLY A 93 -6.39 -7.08 4.11
C GLY A 93 -6.94 -8.31 4.83
N LEU A 94 -8.21 -8.26 5.20
CA LEU A 94 -8.96 -9.32 5.88
C LEU A 94 -10.42 -9.26 5.40
N ASP A 95 -11.11 -10.39 5.50
CA ASP A 95 -12.55 -10.53 5.24
C ASP A 95 -13.41 -10.27 6.50
N THR A 96 -12.75 -9.94 7.62
CA THR A 96 -13.37 -9.64 8.91
C THR A 96 -13.12 -8.20 9.32
N TRP A 97 -14.08 -7.64 10.08
CA TRP A 97 -14.00 -6.26 10.57
C TRP A 97 -13.02 -6.15 11.74
N GLY A 98 -12.06 -5.25 11.65
CA GLY A 98 -10.99 -5.10 12.64
C GLY A 98 -10.99 -3.79 13.42
N TYR A 99 -11.97 -2.88 13.19
CA TYR A 99 -12.02 -1.59 13.88
C TYR A 99 -12.84 -1.69 15.16
N SER A 100 -12.47 -0.92 16.17
CA SER A 100 -13.31 -0.73 17.37
C SER A 100 -14.59 0.04 17.03
N ASP A 101 -15.57 0.02 17.95
CA ASP A 101 -16.84 0.75 17.75
C ASP A 101 -16.63 2.25 17.55
N VAL A 102 -15.68 2.84 18.26
CA VAL A 102 -15.33 4.27 18.14
C VAL A 102 -14.73 4.56 16.77
N GLU A 103 -13.74 3.78 16.35
CA GLU A 103 -13.11 3.90 15.02
C GLU A 103 -14.13 3.68 13.91
N THR A 104 -14.99 2.68 14.05
CA THR A 104 -16.09 2.39 13.11
C THR A 104 -16.99 3.60 12.93
N LYS A 105 -17.46 4.19 14.04
CA LYS A 105 -18.32 5.38 14.01
C LYS A 105 -17.63 6.57 13.36
N ASN A 106 -16.35 6.81 13.70
CA ASN A 106 -15.58 7.91 13.15
C ASN A 106 -15.37 7.73 11.64
N CYS A 107 -14.87 6.57 11.23
CA CYS A 107 -14.61 6.26 9.83
C CYS A 107 -15.91 6.26 8.98
N ALA A 108 -17.03 5.76 9.53
CA ALA A 108 -18.32 5.84 8.88
C ALA A 108 -18.81 7.29 8.66
N GLY A 109 -18.47 8.21 9.56
CA GLY A 109 -18.73 9.63 9.39
C GLY A 109 -17.86 10.26 8.29
N LEU A 110 -16.58 9.93 8.30
CA LEU A 110 -15.59 10.45 7.35
C LEU A 110 -15.81 9.95 5.92
N VAL A 111 -16.07 8.64 5.74
CA VAL A 111 -16.21 8.05 4.42
C VAL A 111 -17.41 8.61 3.63
N LYS A 112 -18.45 9.09 4.33
CA LYS A 112 -19.61 9.76 3.70
C LYS A 112 -19.26 11.06 3.00
N LYS A 113 -18.09 11.64 3.29
CA LYS A 113 -17.57 12.83 2.64
C LYS A 113 -16.75 12.52 1.37
N PHE A 114 -16.55 11.25 1.07
CA PHE A 114 -15.84 10.85 -0.13
C PHE A 114 -16.74 11.00 -1.37
N ASN A 115 -16.16 11.54 -2.43
CA ASN A 115 -16.83 11.69 -3.73
C ASN A 115 -16.91 10.35 -4.46
N LEU A 116 -15.93 9.47 -4.21
CA LEU A 116 -15.89 8.13 -4.77
C LEU A 116 -15.25 7.18 -3.76
N VAL A 117 -15.87 6.04 -3.57
CA VAL A 117 -15.33 4.93 -2.78
C VAL A 117 -15.31 3.68 -3.64
N THR A 118 -14.12 3.15 -3.82
CA THR A 118 -13.89 1.84 -4.44
C THR A 118 -13.11 0.95 -3.49
N VAL A 119 -13.10 -0.35 -3.71
CA VAL A 119 -12.35 -1.34 -2.91
C VAL A 119 -11.75 -2.41 -3.82
N ARG A 120 -10.67 -3.03 -3.40
CA ARG A 120 -9.94 -4.02 -4.19
C ARG A 120 -10.50 -5.43 -4.10
N GLU A 121 -11.15 -5.78 -3.00
CA GLU A 121 -11.72 -7.11 -2.77
C GLU A 121 -13.25 -7.05 -2.68
N GLU A 122 -13.91 -8.09 -3.21
CA GLU A 122 -15.36 -8.23 -3.13
C GLU A 122 -15.85 -8.29 -1.66
N SER A 123 -15.10 -8.97 -0.79
CA SER A 123 -15.38 -9.04 0.65
C SER A 123 -15.43 -7.66 1.30
N ALA A 124 -14.61 -6.72 0.85
CA ALA A 124 -14.58 -5.35 1.35
C ALA A 124 -15.85 -4.56 1.02
N VAL A 125 -16.58 -4.92 -0.03
CA VAL A 125 -17.90 -4.31 -0.34
C VAL A 125 -18.86 -4.56 0.81
N GLY A 126 -18.99 -5.82 1.23
CA GLY A 126 -19.87 -6.19 2.35
C GLY A 126 -19.45 -5.55 3.68
N LEU A 127 -18.13 -5.44 3.93
CA LEU A 127 -17.62 -4.77 5.12
C LEU A 127 -17.98 -3.28 5.14
N CYS A 128 -17.84 -2.58 4.01
CA CYS A 128 -18.20 -1.18 3.89
C CYS A 128 -19.73 -0.97 4.06
N GLU A 129 -20.55 -1.78 3.42
CA GLU A 129 -22.01 -1.68 3.56
C GLU A 129 -22.44 -1.89 5.01
N LYS A 130 -21.91 -2.93 5.66
CA LYS A 130 -22.29 -3.31 7.02
C LYS A 130 -21.80 -2.34 8.09
N HIS A 131 -20.56 -1.87 7.98
CA HIS A 131 -19.90 -1.15 9.06
C HIS A 131 -19.70 0.35 8.81
N LEU A 132 -19.55 0.75 7.55
CA LEU A 132 -19.34 2.15 7.17
C LEU A 132 -20.61 2.81 6.59
N GLY A 133 -21.60 2.01 6.21
CA GLY A 133 -22.86 2.50 5.65
C GLY A 133 -22.71 3.12 4.26
N VAL A 134 -21.74 2.67 3.48
CA VAL A 134 -21.50 3.07 2.08
C VAL A 134 -21.37 1.84 1.20
N LYS A 135 -21.82 1.94 -0.05
CA LYS A 135 -21.69 0.89 -1.05
C LYS A 135 -20.58 1.24 -2.03
N PRO A 136 -19.35 0.70 -1.86
CA PRO A 136 -18.26 0.95 -2.78
C PRO A 136 -18.41 0.15 -4.07
N MET A 137 -17.68 0.55 -5.11
CA MET A 137 -17.46 -0.28 -6.29
C MET A 137 -16.26 -1.19 -6.08
N HIS A 138 -16.39 -2.46 -6.47
CA HIS A 138 -15.24 -3.37 -6.56
C HIS A 138 -14.46 -3.07 -7.84
N VAL A 139 -13.16 -2.82 -7.71
CA VAL A 139 -12.26 -2.47 -8.83
C VAL A 139 -10.95 -3.24 -8.72
N LEU A 140 -10.20 -3.29 -9.81
CA LEU A 140 -8.86 -3.84 -9.82
C LEU A 140 -7.85 -2.91 -9.11
N ASP A 141 -6.77 -3.51 -8.63
CA ASP A 141 -5.62 -2.74 -8.13
C ASP A 141 -5.06 -1.84 -9.26
N PRO A 142 -4.62 -0.60 -8.96
CA PRO A 142 -4.12 0.33 -9.97
C PRO A 142 -2.92 -0.20 -10.76
N THR A 143 -2.17 -1.15 -10.24
CA THR A 143 -1.09 -1.81 -11.00
C THR A 143 -1.60 -2.51 -12.27
N MET A 144 -2.88 -2.89 -12.29
CA MET A 144 -3.52 -3.52 -13.45
C MET A 144 -3.97 -2.52 -14.53
N LEU A 145 -3.84 -1.20 -14.28
CA LEU A 145 -4.18 -0.16 -15.25
C LEU A 145 -3.04 0.13 -16.23
N LEU A 146 -1.83 -0.34 -15.93
CA LEU A 146 -0.66 -0.15 -16.77
C LEU A 146 -0.57 -1.25 -17.83
N ASP A 147 -0.17 -0.85 -19.02
CA ASP A 147 0.12 -1.77 -20.12
C ASP A 147 1.50 -2.43 -19.95
N ARG A 148 1.69 -3.56 -20.62
CA ARG A 148 2.99 -4.24 -20.70
C ARG A 148 4.13 -3.28 -21.11
N LYS A 149 3.86 -2.36 -22.03
CA LYS A 149 4.84 -1.38 -22.50
C LYS A 149 5.32 -0.44 -21.41
N ASP A 150 4.46 -0.07 -20.45
CA ASP A 150 4.81 0.77 -19.32
C ASP A 150 5.80 0.05 -18.42
N TYR A 151 5.56 -1.24 -18.14
CA TYR A 151 6.47 -2.08 -17.35
C TYR A 151 7.79 -2.34 -18.09
N GLU A 152 7.76 -2.61 -19.39
CA GLU A 152 8.96 -2.78 -20.22
C GLU A 152 9.82 -1.51 -20.23
N ALA A 153 9.20 -0.34 -20.27
CA ALA A 153 9.92 0.93 -20.18
C ALA A 153 10.64 1.10 -18.85
N LEU A 154 10.00 0.71 -17.74
CA LEU A 154 10.61 0.76 -16.39
C LEU A 154 11.79 -0.20 -16.23
N THR A 155 11.74 -1.35 -16.91
CA THR A 155 12.78 -2.39 -16.82
C THR A 155 13.87 -2.26 -17.90
N SER A 156 13.71 -1.35 -18.85
CA SER A 156 14.62 -1.20 -20.01
C SER A 156 16.09 -0.92 -19.63
N GLU A 157 16.31 -0.31 -18.47
CA GLU A 157 17.65 0.03 -17.95
C GLU A 157 18.26 -1.08 -17.09
N VAL A 158 17.48 -2.11 -16.74
CA VAL A 158 17.95 -3.23 -15.93
C VAL A 158 18.84 -4.13 -16.79
N LYS A 159 20.13 -4.17 -16.45
CA LYS A 159 21.12 -4.98 -17.19
C LYS A 159 21.29 -6.38 -16.60
N GLU A 160 20.86 -6.57 -15.38
CA GLU A 160 20.94 -7.84 -14.67
C GLU A 160 19.94 -8.83 -15.27
N LYS A 161 20.43 -10.02 -15.53
CA LYS A 161 19.60 -11.14 -15.99
C LYS A 161 19.45 -12.14 -14.86
N SER A 162 18.26 -12.69 -14.71
CA SER A 162 18.06 -13.81 -13.80
C SER A 162 18.73 -15.05 -14.37
N ASP A 163 19.44 -15.81 -13.53
CA ASP A 163 19.95 -17.11 -13.88
C ASP A 163 18.90 -18.23 -13.70
N GLY A 164 17.70 -17.87 -13.25
CA GLY A 164 16.60 -18.81 -13.03
C GLY A 164 15.47 -18.66 -14.04
N ASP A 165 14.83 -19.79 -14.33
CA ASP A 165 13.69 -19.90 -15.26
C ASP A 165 12.35 -19.63 -14.57
N MET A 166 12.31 -19.73 -13.23
CA MET A 166 11.11 -19.52 -12.42
C MET A 166 11.38 -18.56 -11.26
N LEU A 167 10.57 -17.49 -11.18
CA LEU A 167 10.54 -16.59 -10.04
C LEU A 167 9.64 -17.15 -8.93
N VAL A 168 10.19 -17.32 -7.74
CA VAL A 168 9.44 -17.71 -6.54
C VAL A 168 9.41 -16.56 -5.56
N TYR A 169 8.20 -16.09 -5.24
CA TYR A 169 7.97 -15.06 -4.24
C TYR A 169 7.20 -15.64 -3.05
N LEU A 170 7.86 -15.73 -1.90
CA LEU A 170 7.26 -16.23 -0.65
C LEU A 170 7.17 -15.09 0.37
N LEU A 171 5.95 -14.75 0.77
CA LEU A 171 5.70 -13.79 1.85
C LEU A 171 6.08 -14.39 3.22
N ASP A 172 5.67 -15.64 3.44
CA ASP A 172 5.98 -16.40 4.66
C ASP A 172 6.72 -17.68 4.25
N PRO A 173 8.06 -17.73 4.29
CA PRO A 173 8.85 -18.89 3.86
C PRO A 173 8.79 -20.00 4.91
N MET A 174 7.64 -20.66 5.04
CA MET A 174 7.50 -21.87 5.85
C MET A 174 8.18 -23.05 5.15
N GLU A 175 8.65 -24.02 5.94
CA GLU A 175 9.34 -25.20 5.42
C GLU A 175 8.48 -25.98 4.40
N SER A 176 7.17 -26.11 4.65
CA SER A 176 6.22 -26.71 3.73
C SER A 176 6.20 -26.05 2.35
N ASN A 177 6.26 -24.72 2.31
CA ASN A 177 6.26 -23.98 1.05
C ASN A 177 7.56 -24.19 0.27
N LEU A 178 8.69 -24.26 1.00
CA LEU A 178 10.00 -24.53 0.40
C LEU A 178 10.08 -25.95 -0.18
N VAL A 179 9.46 -26.93 0.48
CA VAL A 179 9.35 -28.30 -0.05
C VAL A 179 8.56 -28.30 -1.35
N THR A 180 7.38 -27.67 -1.37
CA THR A 180 6.55 -27.56 -2.59
C THR A 180 7.30 -26.89 -3.74
N VAL A 181 8.04 -25.81 -3.47
CA VAL A 181 8.85 -25.13 -4.49
C VAL A 181 9.90 -26.07 -5.09
N LYS A 182 10.61 -26.83 -4.25
CA LYS A 182 11.60 -27.81 -4.70
C LYS A 182 10.98 -28.93 -5.55
N GLU A 183 9.83 -29.45 -5.14
CA GLU A 183 9.12 -30.50 -5.89
C GLU A 183 8.68 -29.97 -7.26
N VAL A 184 8.09 -28.77 -7.32
CA VAL A 184 7.68 -28.16 -8.59
C VAL A 184 8.87 -27.92 -9.50
N SER A 185 9.99 -27.39 -8.99
CA SER A 185 11.18 -27.16 -9.80
C SER A 185 11.80 -28.44 -10.33
N ALA A 186 11.78 -29.50 -9.55
CA ALA A 186 12.28 -30.81 -9.96
C ALA A 186 11.41 -31.44 -11.07
N VAL A 187 10.08 -31.29 -10.96
CA VAL A 187 9.14 -31.77 -11.98
C VAL A 187 9.28 -31.01 -13.30
N LEU A 188 9.49 -29.70 -13.23
CA LEU A 188 9.59 -28.87 -14.42
C LEU A 188 11.01 -28.83 -15.01
N ILE A 189 12.00 -29.37 -14.31
CA ILE A 189 13.43 -29.35 -14.72
C ILE A 189 13.90 -27.92 -14.99
N ILE A 190 13.63 -27.00 -14.04
CA ILE A 190 13.92 -25.57 -14.15
C ILE A 190 14.81 -25.08 -13.01
N ASN A 191 15.58 -24.05 -13.30
CA ASN A 191 16.38 -23.34 -12.30
C ASN A 191 15.52 -22.33 -11.54
N LEU A 192 15.69 -22.27 -10.21
CA LEU A 192 14.94 -21.38 -9.33
C LEU A 192 15.66 -20.06 -9.12
N SER A 193 14.96 -18.96 -9.35
CA SER A 193 15.30 -17.65 -8.76
C SER A 193 14.37 -17.40 -7.58
N MET A 194 14.91 -17.51 -6.36
CA MET A 194 14.12 -17.30 -5.15
C MET A 194 14.23 -15.88 -4.64
N TYR A 195 13.09 -15.25 -4.49
CA TYR A 195 12.96 -13.98 -3.77
C TYR A 195 12.14 -14.21 -2.48
N SER A 196 12.79 -14.09 -1.33
CA SER A 196 12.10 -14.20 -0.04
C SER A 196 12.10 -12.83 0.63
N GLN A 197 10.93 -12.32 0.91
CA GLN A 197 10.76 -11.14 1.73
C GLN A 197 10.90 -11.58 3.20
N ARG A 198 12.08 -11.41 3.80
CA ARG A 198 12.19 -11.47 5.26
C ARG A 198 11.42 -10.30 5.83
N SER A 199 10.25 -10.63 6.40
CA SER A 199 9.40 -9.79 7.28
C SER A 199 9.52 -8.28 7.04
N MET A 200 8.92 -7.77 5.97
CA MET A 200 8.44 -6.39 5.95
C MET A 200 7.13 -6.31 6.77
N THR A 201 7.17 -6.65 8.02
CA THR A 201 6.12 -6.29 8.96
C THR A 201 6.32 -4.83 9.32
N GLN A 202 5.70 -3.99 8.58
CA GLN A 202 5.45 -2.55 8.73
C GLN A 202 6.06 -1.71 7.60
N VAL A 203 5.43 -1.79 6.46
CA VAL A 203 5.48 -0.66 5.53
C VAL A 203 4.75 0.49 6.21
N CYS A 204 5.47 1.57 6.48
CA CYS A 204 4.86 2.82 6.90
C CYS A 204 3.95 3.26 5.76
N HIS A 205 2.63 3.09 5.93
CA HIS A 205 1.66 3.57 4.97
C HIS A 205 1.60 5.09 5.07
N SER A 206 2.39 5.74 4.23
CA SER A 206 2.25 7.17 4.02
C SER A 206 1.01 7.39 3.15
N VAL A 207 0.14 8.32 3.56
CA VAL A 207 -0.90 8.83 2.67
C VAL A 207 -0.19 9.53 1.53
N ASN A 208 -0.28 8.97 0.34
CA ASN A 208 0.26 9.59 -0.86
C ASN A 208 -0.76 10.60 -1.36
N VAL A 209 -0.40 11.87 -1.34
CA VAL A 209 -1.22 12.96 -1.88
C VAL A 209 -0.64 13.32 -3.24
N TYR A 210 -1.39 13.04 -4.29
CA TYR A 210 -0.99 13.34 -5.67
C TYR A 210 -1.66 14.63 -6.14
N ARG A 211 -0.88 15.50 -6.81
CA ARG A 211 -1.41 16.63 -7.52
C ARG A 211 -1.55 16.26 -8.99
N PHE A 212 -2.76 16.21 -9.46
CA PHE A 212 -3.05 16.14 -10.91
C PHE A 212 -3.08 17.58 -11.44
N ARG A 213 -2.28 17.85 -12.46
CA ARG A 213 -2.37 19.09 -13.26
C ARG A 213 -3.18 18.81 -14.50
#